data_0d31c5a665ae72a62c1bf1b486e6e953
#
_entry.id   0d31c5a665ae72a62c1bf1b486e6e953
#
_cell.length_a   1.000
_cell.length_b   1.000
_cell.length_c   1.000
_cell.angle_alpha   90.00
_cell.angle_beta   90.00
_cell.angle_gamma   90.00
#
_symmetry.space_group_name_H-M   'P 1'
#
loop_
_entity.id
_entity.type
_entity.pdbx_description
1 polymer ?
#
loop_
_entity_poly.entity_id
_entity_poly.type
_entity_poly.pdbx_seq_one_letter_code
_entity_poly.pdbx_strand_id
1 'polypeptide(L)'
;RKLLNTLFVINEDAYLTLDGENLVVTRNKQETHRYALHTLEGIVCFTYAGASPALMGACARRGIDLCFFDPYGRFQARTVGEERGNVLLRQTQYRVSDDPAQSCRYARSFILGKVYNARWVLERATRDHPQRVPVEKLKRTSTQLAAALPLIQTSDDPEQLRGLEGEAAQRYFDCLNDLILQQKQDFVFEGRSRRPPLDNVNALLSFAYSMLARECA
;
A
#
# COMPACT_ATOMS: atom_id res chain seq x y z
N ARG A 1 7.67 19.30 -6.78
CA ARG A 1 7.13 17.95 -6.58
C ARG A 1 5.97 18.08 -5.60
N LYS A 2 4.74 17.89 -6.06
CA LYS A 2 3.58 17.84 -5.17
C LYS A 2 3.71 16.61 -4.27
N LEU A 3 3.68 16.80 -2.97
CA LEU A 3 3.66 15.73 -1.98
C LEU A 3 2.20 15.46 -1.64
N LEU A 4 1.72 14.26 -1.98
CA LEU A 4 0.48 13.63 -1.52
C LEU A 4 -0.70 14.61 -1.31
N ASN A 5 -1.41 14.96 -2.39
CA ASN A 5 -2.66 15.71 -2.31
C ASN A 5 -3.85 14.77 -2.01
N THR A 6 -3.70 13.93 -0.98
CA THR A 6 -4.76 13.02 -0.53
C THR A 6 -5.40 13.57 0.74
N LEU A 7 -6.72 13.74 0.69
CA LEU A 7 -7.53 14.13 1.84
C LEU A 7 -7.98 12.87 2.59
N PHE A 8 -7.60 12.75 3.86
CA PHE A 8 -8.09 11.70 4.75
C PHE A 8 -9.22 12.23 5.62
N VAL A 9 -10.42 11.66 5.50
CA VAL A 9 -11.59 12.00 6.28
C VAL A 9 -11.82 10.90 7.31
N ILE A 10 -11.44 11.18 8.57
CA ILE A 10 -11.45 10.19 9.66
C ILE A 10 -12.65 10.33 10.61
N ASN A 11 -13.47 11.37 10.45
CA ASN A 11 -14.64 11.59 11.29
C ASN A 11 -15.80 10.69 10.79
N GLU A 12 -16.31 9.82 11.62
CA GLU A 12 -17.32 8.82 11.27
C GLU A 12 -18.64 9.39 10.77
N ASP A 13 -19.04 10.58 11.24
CA ASP A 13 -20.26 11.31 10.91
C ASP A 13 -20.07 12.36 9.81
N ALA A 14 -18.88 12.45 9.20
CA ALA A 14 -18.60 13.39 8.13
C ALA A 14 -19.27 12.94 6.82
N TYR A 15 -20.08 13.82 6.24
CA TYR A 15 -20.67 13.65 4.91
C TYR A 15 -20.01 14.61 3.92
N LEU A 16 -19.71 14.13 2.72
CA LEU A 16 -19.00 14.90 1.70
C LEU A 16 -19.95 15.35 0.59
N THR A 17 -19.90 16.62 0.26
CA THR A 17 -20.71 17.20 -0.83
C THR A 17 -19.85 18.00 -1.79
N LEU A 18 -20.42 18.26 -2.97
CA LEU A 18 -19.87 19.17 -3.98
C LEU A 18 -20.56 20.51 -3.88
N ASP A 19 -19.79 21.59 -3.79
CA ASP A 19 -20.28 22.95 -3.96
C ASP A 19 -19.37 23.71 -4.93
N GLY A 20 -19.87 23.94 -6.15
CA GLY A 20 -19.07 24.47 -7.25
C GLY A 20 -17.86 23.56 -7.56
N GLU A 21 -16.67 24.11 -7.44
CA GLU A 21 -15.39 23.40 -7.64
C GLU A 21 -14.77 22.92 -6.31
N ASN A 22 -15.56 22.90 -5.23
CA ASN A 22 -15.06 22.55 -3.92
C ASN A 22 -15.72 21.28 -3.37
N LEU A 23 -14.90 20.46 -2.72
CA LEU A 23 -15.36 19.47 -1.78
C LEU A 23 -15.70 20.15 -0.46
N VAL A 24 -16.89 19.91 0.05
CA VAL A 24 -17.36 20.42 1.35
C VAL A 24 -17.56 19.26 2.28
N VAL A 25 -16.93 19.32 3.44
CA VAL A 25 -17.12 18.36 4.54
C VAL A 25 -18.18 18.93 5.47
N THR A 26 -19.28 18.21 5.66
CA THR A 26 -20.36 18.58 6.58
C THR A 26 -20.44 17.61 7.73
N ARG A 27 -20.74 18.14 8.90
CA ARG A 27 -20.98 17.38 10.12
C ARG A 27 -22.21 17.95 10.81
N ASN A 28 -23.18 17.11 11.18
CA ASN A 28 -24.46 17.58 11.78
C ASN A 28 -25.15 18.67 10.94
N LYS A 29 -25.11 18.53 9.61
CA LYS A 29 -25.64 19.50 8.63
C LYS A 29 -24.94 20.88 8.63
N GLN A 30 -23.81 21.03 9.29
CA GLN A 30 -22.98 22.23 9.28
C GLN A 30 -21.70 21.99 8.49
N GLU A 31 -21.31 22.96 7.67
CA GLU A 31 -20.01 22.92 7.00
C GLU A 31 -18.89 23.04 8.03
N THR A 32 -17.93 22.12 7.98
CA THR A 32 -16.77 22.14 8.86
C THR A 32 -15.49 22.49 8.12
N HIS A 33 -15.35 22.01 6.87
CA HIS A 33 -14.15 22.25 6.06
C HIS A 33 -14.53 22.31 4.57
N ARG A 34 -13.71 23.05 3.82
CA ARG A 34 -13.85 23.22 2.36
C ARG A 34 -12.49 23.08 1.70
N TYR A 35 -12.43 22.28 0.63
CA TYR A 35 -11.20 22.00 -0.12
C TYR A 35 -11.46 22.16 -1.61
N ALA A 36 -10.56 22.83 -2.33
CA ALA A 36 -10.66 22.94 -3.77
C ALA A 36 -10.32 21.59 -4.44
N LEU A 37 -11.23 21.05 -5.24
CA LEU A 37 -11.05 19.73 -5.87
C LEU A 37 -9.80 19.64 -6.75
N HIS A 38 -9.44 20.72 -7.45
CA HIS A 38 -8.28 20.73 -8.35
C HIS A 38 -6.94 20.55 -7.60
N THR A 39 -6.93 20.66 -6.26
CA THR A 39 -5.73 20.44 -5.45
C THR A 39 -5.61 18.99 -4.98
N LEU A 40 -6.65 18.17 -5.14
CA LEU A 40 -6.72 16.82 -4.65
C LEU A 40 -6.45 15.80 -5.76
N GLU A 41 -5.69 14.78 -5.44
CA GLU A 41 -5.45 13.58 -6.28
C GLU A 41 -6.22 12.37 -5.74
N GLY A 42 -6.55 12.38 -4.43
CA GLY A 42 -7.30 11.32 -3.79
C GLY A 42 -8.06 11.78 -2.55
N ILE A 43 -9.12 11.06 -2.24
CA ILE A 43 -9.94 11.25 -1.05
C ILE A 43 -10.17 9.88 -0.43
N VAL A 44 -9.78 9.71 0.82
CA VAL A 44 -9.93 8.47 1.59
C VAL A 44 -10.87 8.73 2.76
N CYS A 45 -12.03 8.09 2.75
CA CYS A 45 -13.06 8.27 3.76
C CYS A 45 -13.13 7.07 4.69
N PHE A 46 -12.97 7.29 5.99
CA PHE A 46 -13.21 6.32 7.05
C PHE A 46 -14.55 6.60 7.73
N THR A 47 -15.60 6.83 6.92
CA THR A 47 -16.92 7.22 7.39
C THR A 47 -18.00 6.39 6.70
N TYR A 48 -19.07 6.08 7.45
CA TYR A 48 -20.27 5.46 6.89
C TYR A 48 -21.30 6.50 6.38
N ALA A 49 -21.09 7.78 6.66
CA ALA A 49 -22.00 8.82 6.19
C ALA A 49 -21.96 9.02 4.65
N GLY A 50 -20.79 8.76 4.06
CA GLY A 50 -20.64 8.69 2.61
C GLY A 50 -20.41 10.05 1.93
N ALA A 51 -20.74 10.11 0.63
CA ALA A 51 -20.58 11.29 -0.19
C ALA A 51 -21.77 11.47 -1.15
N SER A 52 -22.02 12.70 -1.59
CA SER A 52 -23.08 12.98 -2.56
C SER A 52 -22.74 12.40 -3.94
N PRO A 53 -23.73 11.93 -4.73
CA PRO A 53 -23.52 11.48 -6.10
C PRO A 53 -22.88 12.54 -7.00
N ALA A 54 -23.17 13.82 -6.75
CA ALA A 54 -22.56 14.94 -7.47
C ALA A 54 -21.04 15.01 -7.25
N LEU A 55 -20.57 14.82 -6.00
CA LEU A 55 -19.16 14.76 -5.67
C LEU A 55 -18.51 13.52 -6.28
N MET A 56 -19.13 12.35 -6.15
CA MET A 56 -18.64 11.10 -6.74
C MET A 56 -18.41 11.24 -8.24
N GLY A 57 -19.41 11.80 -8.96
CA GLY A 57 -19.31 12.05 -10.40
C GLY A 57 -18.24 13.10 -10.75
N ALA A 58 -18.09 14.14 -9.94
CA ALA A 58 -17.05 15.15 -10.14
C ALA A 58 -15.64 14.56 -9.96
N CYS A 59 -15.42 13.73 -8.94
CA CYS A 59 -14.16 13.01 -8.71
C CYS A 59 -13.85 12.06 -9.87
N ALA A 60 -14.83 11.24 -10.29
CA ALA A 60 -14.67 10.30 -11.38
C ALA A 60 -14.27 10.99 -12.71
N ARG A 61 -14.92 12.10 -13.06
CA ARG A 61 -14.59 12.87 -14.29
C ARG A 61 -13.20 13.50 -14.25
N ARG A 62 -12.71 13.86 -13.06
CA ARG A 62 -11.38 14.50 -12.86
C ARG A 62 -10.26 13.53 -12.59
N GLY A 63 -10.55 12.23 -12.49
CA GLY A 63 -9.54 11.22 -12.11
C GLY A 63 -9.07 11.36 -10.66
N ILE A 64 -9.92 11.94 -9.79
CA ILE A 64 -9.67 11.99 -8.35
C ILE A 64 -10.17 10.68 -7.76
N ASP A 65 -9.28 9.91 -7.14
CA ASP A 65 -9.63 8.66 -6.51
C ASP A 65 -10.42 8.91 -5.22
N LEU A 66 -11.66 8.45 -5.16
CA LEU A 66 -12.52 8.56 -3.97
C LEU A 66 -12.84 7.16 -3.46
N CYS A 67 -12.27 6.82 -2.30
CA CYS A 67 -12.39 5.53 -1.66
C CYS A 67 -13.05 5.63 -0.28
N PHE A 68 -13.82 4.59 0.05
CA PHE A 68 -14.48 4.42 1.33
C PHE A 68 -13.91 3.19 2.04
N PHE A 69 -13.58 3.38 3.30
CA PHE A 69 -13.13 2.34 4.22
C PHE A 69 -14.00 2.37 5.47
N ASP A 70 -14.11 1.24 6.15
CA ASP A 70 -14.67 1.24 7.50
C ASP A 70 -13.66 1.85 8.50
N PRO A 71 -14.06 2.17 9.73
CA PRO A 71 -13.16 2.72 10.76
C PRO A 71 -11.96 1.83 11.09
N TYR A 72 -12.01 0.54 10.73
CA TYR A 72 -10.93 -0.42 10.92
C TYR A 72 -9.99 -0.53 9.71
N GLY A 73 -10.19 0.30 8.68
CA GLY A 73 -9.36 0.32 7.48
C GLY A 73 -9.67 -0.79 6.46
N ARG A 74 -10.85 -1.43 6.55
CA ARG A 74 -11.29 -2.38 5.52
C ARG A 74 -11.93 -1.62 4.37
N PHE A 75 -11.47 -1.91 3.18
CA PHE A 75 -12.03 -1.34 1.95
C PHE A 75 -13.52 -1.70 1.80
N GLN A 76 -14.34 -0.70 1.51
CA GLN A 76 -15.78 -0.84 1.28
C GLN A 76 -16.14 -0.61 -0.20
N ALA A 77 -15.74 0.54 -0.74
CA ALA A 77 -16.06 0.92 -2.12
C ALA A 77 -15.09 1.97 -2.64
N ARG A 78 -15.02 2.09 -3.96
CA ARG A 78 -14.42 3.25 -4.64
C ARG A 78 -15.30 3.73 -5.77
N THR A 79 -15.22 5.02 -6.11
CA THR A 79 -15.89 5.56 -7.28
C THR A 79 -15.06 5.29 -8.51
N VAL A 80 -15.71 4.75 -9.54
CA VAL A 80 -15.11 4.53 -10.86
C VAL A 80 -15.99 5.25 -11.87
N GLY A 81 -15.38 6.05 -12.74
CA GLY A 81 -16.08 6.72 -13.84
C GLY A 81 -16.24 5.82 -15.05
N GLU A 82 -16.67 6.43 -16.17
CA GLU A 82 -16.69 5.73 -17.46
C GLU A 82 -15.30 5.19 -17.79
N GLU A 83 -15.25 3.93 -18.16
CA GLU A 83 -14.02 3.31 -18.60
C GLU A 83 -13.58 3.90 -19.94
N ARG A 84 -12.63 4.82 -19.88
CA ARG A 84 -11.93 5.35 -21.03
C ARG A 84 -10.57 4.66 -21.11
N GLY A 85 -10.52 3.50 -21.70
CA GLY A 85 -9.28 2.73 -21.67
C GLY A 85 -8.87 2.18 -23.01
N ASN A 86 -7.59 1.91 -23.14
CA ASN A 86 -7.03 1.22 -24.28
C ASN A 86 -7.44 -0.27 -24.22
N VAL A 87 -8.44 -0.65 -25.02
CA VAL A 87 -8.93 -2.03 -25.11
C VAL A 87 -7.80 -3.00 -25.50
N LEU A 88 -6.87 -2.57 -26.36
CA LEU A 88 -5.72 -3.38 -26.78
C LEU A 88 -4.76 -3.65 -25.61
N LEU A 89 -4.55 -2.67 -24.74
CA LEU A 89 -3.74 -2.86 -23.53
C LEU A 89 -4.37 -3.90 -22.60
N ARG A 90 -5.68 -3.81 -22.35
CA ARG A 90 -6.41 -4.78 -21.52
C ARG A 90 -6.35 -6.18 -22.13
N GLN A 91 -6.57 -6.30 -23.44
CA GLN A 91 -6.44 -7.57 -24.14
C GLN A 91 -5.03 -8.15 -24.00
N THR A 92 -4.00 -7.30 -24.08
CA THR A 92 -2.61 -7.73 -23.88
C THR A 92 -2.37 -8.17 -22.43
N GLN A 93 -2.91 -7.48 -21.44
CA GLN A 93 -2.82 -7.88 -20.05
C GLN A 93 -3.42 -9.27 -19.80
N TYR A 94 -4.60 -9.56 -20.35
CA TYR A 94 -5.20 -10.90 -20.26
C TYR A 94 -4.32 -11.95 -20.92
N ARG A 95 -3.82 -11.70 -22.14
CA ARG A 95 -2.93 -12.65 -22.85
C ARG A 95 -1.63 -12.92 -22.07
N VAL A 96 -1.05 -11.88 -21.47
CA VAL A 96 0.12 -12.02 -20.59
C VAL A 96 -0.21 -12.85 -19.36
N SER A 97 -1.39 -12.65 -18.78
CA SER A 97 -1.86 -13.41 -17.62
C SER A 97 -2.01 -14.90 -17.91
N ASP A 98 -2.43 -15.25 -19.14
CA ASP A 98 -2.62 -16.64 -19.58
C ASP A 98 -1.30 -17.35 -19.96
N ASP A 99 -0.20 -16.60 -20.12
CA ASP A 99 1.12 -17.11 -20.46
C ASP A 99 2.02 -17.13 -19.21
N PRO A 100 2.32 -18.31 -18.63
CA PRO A 100 3.15 -18.41 -17.42
C PRO A 100 4.54 -17.80 -17.57
N ALA A 101 5.16 -17.90 -18.75
CA ALA A 101 6.50 -17.36 -18.98
C ALA A 101 6.48 -15.82 -18.99
N GLN A 102 5.50 -15.22 -19.64
CA GLN A 102 5.33 -13.77 -19.62
C GLN A 102 4.93 -13.26 -18.23
N SER A 103 3.99 -13.94 -17.56
CA SER A 103 3.62 -13.62 -16.16
C SER A 103 4.83 -13.68 -15.23
N CYS A 104 5.67 -14.71 -15.36
CA CYS A 104 6.90 -14.85 -14.58
C CYS A 104 7.86 -13.67 -14.82
N ARG A 105 8.00 -13.22 -16.07
CA ARG A 105 8.84 -12.06 -16.41
C ARG A 105 8.42 -10.78 -15.69
N TYR A 106 7.12 -10.52 -15.58
CA TYR A 106 6.60 -9.35 -14.83
C TYR A 106 6.74 -9.55 -13.33
N ALA A 107 6.35 -10.73 -12.81
CA ALA A 107 6.47 -11.05 -11.40
C ALA A 107 7.91 -10.90 -10.90
N ARG A 108 8.88 -11.35 -11.66
CA ARG A 108 10.31 -11.20 -11.41
C ARG A 108 10.71 -9.75 -11.15
N SER A 109 10.23 -8.80 -11.94
CA SER A 109 10.52 -7.37 -11.77
C SER A 109 9.98 -6.82 -10.46
N PHE A 110 8.76 -7.22 -10.06
CA PHE A 110 8.17 -6.82 -8.78
C PHE A 110 8.93 -7.42 -7.59
N ILE A 111 9.28 -8.70 -7.67
CA ILE A 111 10.00 -9.39 -6.60
C ILE A 111 11.42 -8.85 -6.44
N LEU A 112 12.13 -8.56 -7.55
CA LEU A 112 13.41 -7.86 -7.52
C LEU A 112 13.32 -6.54 -6.77
N GLY A 113 12.34 -5.70 -7.12
CA GLY A 113 12.12 -4.41 -6.44
C GLY A 113 11.81 -4.59 -4.95
N LYS A 114 10.97 -5.58 -4.60
CA LYS A 114 10.62 -5.89 -3.21
C LYS A 114 11.84 -6.31 -2.39
N VAL A 115 12.63 -7.26 -2.87
CA VAL A 115 13.82 -7.77 -2.16
C VAL A 115 14.91 -6.71 -2.07
N TYR A 116 15.11 -5.94 -3.14
CA TYR A 116 16.02 -4.81 -3.15
C TYR A 116 15.65 -3.78 -2.09
N ASN A 117 14.38 -3.36 -2.04
CA ASN A 117 13.91 -2.39 -1.05
C ASN A 117 14.01 -2.93 0.39
N ALA A 118 13.66 -4.20 0.63
CA ALA A 118 13.81 -4.84 1.93
C ALA A 118 15.27 -4.80 2.40
N ARG A 119 16.21 -5.13 1.53
CA ARG A 119 17.64 -5.00 1.80
C ARG A 119 18.03 -3.58 2.20
N TRP A 120 17.57 -2.57 1.45
CA TRP A 120 17.91 -1.17 1.75
C TRP A 120 17.32 -0.65 3.05
N VAL A 121 16.20 -1.18 3.51
CA VAL A 121 15.66 -0.89 4.85
C VAL A 121 16.65 -1.34 5.92
N LEU A 122 17.21 -2.56 5.80
CA LEU A 122 18.21 -3.09 6.74
C LEU A 122 19.50 -2.25 6.69
N GLU A 123 20.01 -1.94 5.50
CA GLU A 123 21.20 -1.11 5.31
C GLU A 123 21.02 0.29 5.92
N ARG A 124 19.87 0.89 5.73
CA ARG A 124 19.55 2.20 6.30
C ARG A 124 19.48 2.15 7.82
N ALA A 125 18.84 1.13 8.39
CA ALA A 125 18.76 0.97 9.84
C ALA A 125 20.16 0.85 10.49
N THR A 126 21.07 0.07 9.88
CA THR A 126 22.45 -0.07 10.37
C THR A 126 23.27 1.21 10.23
N ARG A 127 23.02 2.03 9.21
CA ARG A 127 23.70 3.30 9.02
C ARG A 127 23.18 4.38 9.98
N ASP A 128 21.85 4.51 10.09
CA ASP A 128 21.21 5.63 10.79
C ASP A 128 21.13 5.36 12.31
N HIS A 129 21.11 4.09 12.74
CA HIS A 129 20.93 3.68 14.14
C HIS A 129 21.88 2.57 14.62
N PRO A 130 23.20 2.66 14.36
CA PRO A 130 24.15 1.55 14.63
C PRO A 130 24.22 1.12 16.10
N GLN A 131 23.93 2.06 17.03
CA GLN A 131 23.97 1.76 18.49
C GLN A 131 22.64 1.17 19.01
N ARG A 132 21.58 1.13 18.20
CA ARG A 132 20.23 0.73 18.62
C ARG A 132 19.75 -0.56 17.96
N VAL A 133 20.46 -1.04 16.95
CA VAL A 133 20.14 -2.24 16.20
C VAL A 133 21.29 -3.24 16.20
N PRO A 134 21.03 -4.55 16.08
CA PRO A 134 22.07 -5.57 15.97
C PRO A 134 22.72 -5.54 14.57
N VAL A 135 23.71 -4.68 14.39
CA VAL A 135 24.34 -4.38 13.07
C VAL A 135 24.79 -5.66 12.35
N GLU A 136 25.48 -6.58 13.04
CA GLU A 136 25.99 -7.81 12.44
C GLU A 136 24.89 -8.71 11.89
N LYS A 137 23.78 -8.86 12.65
CA LYS A 137 22.61 -9.63 12.21
C LYS A 137 21.99 -9.01 10.97
N LEU A 138 21.74 -7.68 10.97
CA LEU A 138 21.09 -6.98 9.86
C LEU A 138 21.99 -6.98 8.61
N LYS A 139 23.30 -6.82 8.76
CA LYS A 139 24.27 -6.88 7.66
C LYS A 139 24.34 -8.27 7.03
N ARG A 140 24.34 -9.33 7.85
CA ARG A 140 24.31 -10.71 7.36
C ARG A 140 23.02 -10.96 6.56
N THR A 141 21.87 -10.55 7.07
CA THR A 141 20.57 -10.67 6.35
C THR A 141 20.57 -9.85 5.06
N SER A 142 21.10 -8.62 5.09
CA SER A 142 21.27 -7.80 3.88
C SER A 142 22.12 -8.50 2.81
N THR A 143 23.21 -9.14 3.20
CA THR A 143 24.07 -9.91 2.27
C THR A 143 23.31 -11.10 1.68
N GLN A 144 22.51 -11.81 2.50
CA GLN A 144 21.69 -12.94 2.03
C GLN A 144 20.62 -12.49 1.04
N LEU A 145 19.96 -11.34 1.31
CA LEU A 145 19.00 -10.74 0.36
C LEU A 145 19.70 -10.30 -0.94
N ALA A 146 20.89 -9.75 -0.85
CA ALA A 146 21.68 -9.40 -2.04
C ALA A 146 22.02 -10.62 -2.90
N ALA A 147 22.36 -11.75 -2.27
CA ALA A 147 22.65 -12.99 -2.97
C ALA A 147 21.43 -13.62 -3.66
N ALA A 148 20.20 -13.32 -3.19
CA ALA A 148 18.99 -13.78 -3.84
C ALA A 148 18.67 -13.00 -5.14
N LEU A 149 19.12 -11.75 -5.29
CA LEU A 149 18.77 -10.91 -6.45
C LEU A 149 19.17 -11.51 -7.80
N PRO A 150 20.39 -12.03 -8.01
CA PRO A 150 20.75 -12.66 -9.28
C PRO A 150 19.90 -13.91 -9.57
N LEU A 151 19.57 -14.71 -8.55
CA LEU A 151 18.72 -15.90 -8.70
C LEU A 151 17.30 -15.53 -9.13
N ILE A 152 16.73 -14.48 -8.52
CA ILE A 152 15.44 -13.93 -8.92
C ILE A 152 15.52 -13.42 -10.36
N GLN A 153 16.58 -12.72 -10.73
CA GLN A 153 16.74 -12.10 -12.04
C GLN A 153 16.78 -13.11 -13.18
N THR A 154 17.29 -14.31 -12.93
CA THR A 154 17.45 -15.37 -13.92
C THR A 154 16.37 -16.44 -13.87
N SER A 155 15.47 -16.41 -12.88
CA SER A 155 14.42 -17.41 -12.73
C SER A 155 13.33 -17.25 -13.79
N ASP A 156 13.04 -18.32 -14.50
CA ASP A 156 11.96 -18.41 -15.51
C ASP A 156 10.81 -19.32 -15.04
N ASP A 157 10.92 -19.90 -13.85
CA ASP A 157 9.89 -20.74 -13.24
C ASP A 157 9.13 -19.94 -12.14
N PRO A 158 7.80 -19.78 -12.27
CA PRO A 158 6.98 -19.10 -11.28
C PRO A 158 7.04 -19.71 -9.86
N GLU A 159 7.17 -21.04 -9.75
CA GLU A 159 7.24 -21.72 -8.45
C GLU A 159 8.61 -21.51 -7.79
N GLN A 160 9.69 -21.57 -8.56
CA GLN A 160 11.01 -21.21 -8.06
C GLN A 160 11.02 -19.74 -7.59
N LEU A 161 10.42 -18.84 -8.37
CA LEU A 161 10.33 -17.43 -8.05
C LEU A 161 9.54 -17.18 -6.76
N ARG A 162 8.46 -17.93 -6.55
CA ARG A 162 7.66 -17.91 -5.32
C ARG A 162 8.47 -18.40 -4.11
N GLY A 163 9.26 -19.45 -4.29
CA GLY A 163 10.16 -19.94 -3.26
C GLY A 163 11.22 -18.92 -2.83
N LEU A 164 11.86 -18.27 -3.81
CA LEU A 164 12.87 -17.23 -3.56
C LEU A 164 12.24 -15.99 -2.87
N GLU A 165 11.04 -15.61 -3.26
CA GLU A 165 10.29 -14.51 -2.62
C GLU A 165 9.95 -14.85 -1.18
N GLY A 166 9.44 -16.06 -0.93
CA GLY A 166 9.07 -16.53 0.40
C GLY A 166 10.26 -16.57 1.35
N GLU A 167 11.39 -17.12 0.90
CA GLU A 167 12.63 -17.17 1.68
C GLU A 167 13.17 -15.76 2.00
N ALA A 168 13.19 -14.87 1.02
CA ALA A 168 13.62 -13.49 1.21
C ALA A 168 12.70 -12.75 2.19
N ALA A 169 11.39 -12.96 2.09
CA ALA A 169 10.40 -12.37 3.00
C ALA A 169 10.60 -12.89 4.43
N GLN A 170 10.77 -14.19 4.63
CA GLN A 170 11.02 -14.77 5.94
C GLN A 170 12.25 -14.15 6.60
N ARG A 171 13.39 -14.11 5.90
CA ARG A 171 14.64 -13.53 6.39
C ARG A 171 14.49 -12.06 6.80
N TYR A 172 13.72 -11.30 6.02
CA TYR A 172 13.43 -9.89 6.34
C TYR A 172 12.55 -9.76 7.59
N PHE A 173 11.47 -10.53 7.68
CA PHE A 173 10.55 -10.48 8.82
C PHE A 173 11.20 -10.98 10.11
N ASP A 174 12.17 -11.89 10.07
CA ASP A 174 12.96 -12.31 11.22
C ASP A 174 13.81 -11.17 11.83
N CYS A 175 14.01 -10.09 11.07
CA CYS A 175 14.68 -8.88 11.55
C CYS A 175 13.71 -7.77 11.98
N LEU A 176 12.39 -7.96 11.83
CA LEU A 176 11.44 -6.85 11.99
C LEU A 176 11.43 -6.26 13.41
N ASN A 177 11.51 -7.10 14.45
CA ASN A 177 11.60 -6.65 15.84
C ASN A 177 12.87 -5.82 16.12
N ASP A 178 13.96 -6.09 15.41
CA ASP A 178 15.21 -5.34 15.54
C ASP A 178 15.10 -3.93 14.94
N LEU A 179 14.19 -3.74 14.00
CA LEU A 179 13.93 -2.45 13.33
C LEU A 179 12.98 -1.56 14.12
N ILE A 180 12.25 -2.09 15.10
CA ILE A 180 11.36 -1.34 15.96
C ILE A 180 12.20 -0.68 17.05
N LEU A 181 12.34 0.66 16.98
CA LEU A 181 13.22 1.43 17.87
C LEU A 181 12.50 2.03 19.07
N GLN A 182 11.18 2.15 19.04
CA GLN A 182 10.35 2.77 20.05
C GLN A 182 9.22 1.84 20.48
N GLN A 183 8.69 2.00 21.69
CA GLN A 183 7.51 1.29 22.19
C GLN A 183 7.59 -0.23 21.98
N LYS A 184 8.77 -0.80 22.22
CA LYS A 184 9.04 -2.24 21.96
C LYS A 184 8.16 -3.20 22.76
N GLN A 185 7.59 -2.72 23.87
CA GLN A 185 6.69 -3.54 24.72
C GLN A 185 5.30 -3.67 24.08
N ASP A 186 4.85 -2.64 23.33
CA ASP A 186 3.54 -2.60 22.71
C ASP A 186 3.56 -3.13 21.27
N PHE A 187 4.73 -3.07 20.63
CA PHE A 187 4.92 -3.46 19.23
C PHE A 187 5.90 -4.65 19.13
N VAL A 188 5.41 -5.83 19.45
CA VAL A 188 6.13 -7.10 19.26
C VAL A 188 5.55 -7.79 18.04
N PHE A 189 6.41 -8.22 17.13
CA PHE A 189 6.04 -9.02 15.97
C PHE A 189 6.35 -10.50 16.28
N GLU A 190 5.32 -11.32 16.38
CA GLU A 190 5.44 -12.75 16.67
C GLU A 190 5.41 -13.64 15.42
N GLY A 191 5.32 -13.02 14.25
CA GLY A 191 5.18 -13.68 12.97
C GLY A 191 4.01 -13.11 12.18
N ARG A 192 3.95 -13.37 10.87
CA ARG A 192 2.93 -12.78 10.01
C ARG A 192 1.56 -13.40 10.22
N SER A 193 0.64 -12.65 10.80
CA SER A 193 -0.81 -12.96 10.91
C SER A 193 -1.64 -11.93 10.15
N ARG A 194 -2.72 -12.36 9.48
CA ARG A 194 -3.49 -11.47 8.59
C ARG A 194 -4.97 -11.36 8.93
N ARG A 195 -5.62 -12.46 9.28
CA ARG A 195 -7.09 -12.52 9.45
C ARG A 195 -7.43 -13.49 10.58
N PRO A 196 -7.51 -12.99 11.80
CA PRO A 196 -7.25 -11.62 12.26
C PRO A 196 -5.74 -11.32 12.43
N PRO A 197 -5.32 -10.04 12.47
CA PRO A 197 -4.01 -9.68 12.97
C PRO A 197 -3.95 -9.92 14.48
N LEU A 198 -2.94 -10.64 14.95
CA LEU A 198 -2.86 -11.09 16.34
C LEU A 198 -2.03 -10.16 17.23
N ASP A 199 -1.28 -9.24 16.64
CA ASP A 199 -0.48 -8.24 17.34
C ASP A 199 -0.57 -6.86 16.66
N ASN A 200 -0.11 -5.83 17.37
CA ASN A 200 -0.19 -4.45 16.91
C ASN A 200 0.60 -4.19 15.62
N VAL A 201 1.73 -4.87 15.43
CA VAL A 201 2.55 -4.75 14.21
C VAL A 201 1.80 -5.33 13.02
N ASN A 202 1.17 -6.49 13.18
CA ASN A 202 0.34 -7.10 12.14
C ASN A 202 -0.91 -6.27 11.82
N ALA A 203 -1.50 -5.60 12.81
CA ALA A 203 -2.61 -4.66 12.59
C ALA A 203 -2.16 -3.48 11.71
N LEU A 204 -1.02 -2.84 12.05
CA LEU A 204 -0.44 -1.76 11.25
C LEU A 204 -0.02 -2.21 9.85
N LEU A 205 0.60 -3.38 9.72
CA LEU A 205 0.96 -3.94 8.42
C LEU A 205 -0.30 -4.19 7.57
N SER A 206 -1.36 -4.74 8.15
CA SER A 206 -2.61 -5.01 7.44
C SER A 206 -3.28 -3.73 6.97
N PHE A 207 -3.28 -2.69 7.80
CA PHE A 207 -3.75 -1.35 7.43
C PHE A 207 -2.90 -0.76 6.31
N ALA A 208 -1.57 -0.78 6.43
CA ALA A 208 -0.66 -0.27 5.41
C ALA A 208 -0.82 -1.00 4.06
N TYR A 209 -1.01 -2.32 4.07
CA TYR A 209 -1.30 -3.08 2.85
C TYR A 209 -2.63 -2.69 2.21
N SER A 210 -3.67 -2.39 3.00
CA SER A 210 -4.96 -1.91 2.48
C SER A 210 -4.81 -0.56 1.79
N MET A 211 -4.02 0.35 2.38
CA MET A 211 -3.72 1.65 1.78
C MET A 211 -2.89 1.52 0.51
N LEU A 212 -1.87 0.66 0.51
CA LEU A 212 -1.05 0.41 -0.67
C LEU A 212 -1.84 -0.24 -1.81
N ALA A 213 -2.74 -1.17 -1.49
CA ALA A 213 -3.60 -1.80 -2.49
C ALA A 213 -4.48 -0.76 -3.20
N ARG A 214 -4.97 0.25 -2.49
CA ARG A 214 -5.69 1.38 -3.07
C ARG A 214 -4.80 2.17 -4.05
N GLU A 215 -3.55 2.45 -3.70
CA GLU A 215 -2.62 3.20 -4.59
C GLU A 215 -2.30 2.43 -5.87
N CYS A 216 -2.40 1.10 -5.84
CA CYS A 216 -2.12 0.22 -6.99
C CYS A 216 -3.35 -0.05 -7.86
N ALA A 217 -4.55 0.27 -7.39
CA ALA A 217 -5.83 -0.04 -8.05
C ALA A 217 -6.33 1.08 -8.95
#